data_2d273025092b4b981e3f98217ec55832
#
_entry.id   2d273025092b4b981e3f98217ec55832
#
_cell.length_a   1.000
_cell.length_b   1.000
_cell.length_c   1.000
_cell.angle_alpha   90.00
_cell.angle_beta   90.00
_cell.angle_gamma   90.00
#
_symmetry.space_group_name_H-M   'P 1'
#
loop_
_entity.id
_entity.type
_entity.pdbx_description
1 polymer ?
#
loop_
_entity_poly.entity_id
_entity_poly.type
_entity_poly.pdbx_seq_one_letter_code
_entity_poly.pdbx_strand_id
1 'polypeptide(L)' 'MTTATDERSSLADLGGELGWTRRVSNERADVYTKGTVRIRVIWAGDEQMSGSSLFHDEMYESYTRDPNTVRAWLRR' A
#
# COMPACT_ATOMS: atom_id res chain seq x y z
N MET A 1 -0.75 -25.38 4.08
CA MET A 1 -0.95 -24.67 4.00
C MET A 1 -1.34 -23.75 3.67
N THR A 2 -1.52 -23.42 3.40
CA THR A 2 -1.63 -22.46 3.16
C THR A 2 -2.11 -21.70 3.75
N THR A 3 -1.79 -21.19 4.05
CA THR A 3 -2.05 -20.14 4.70
C THR A 3 -2.60 -19.08 3.95
N ALA A 4 -3.53 -18.46 4.34
CA ALA A 4 -4.00 -17.29 3.74
C ALA A 4 -2.88 -16.31 3.72
N THR A 5 -2.59 -15.79 2.58
CA THR A 5 -1.61 -14.75 2.45
C THR A 5 -2.18 -13.51 3.13
N ASP A 6 -1.45 -12.87 4.00
CA ASP A 6 -1.97 -11.67 4.59
C ASP A 6 -1.98 -10.55 3.55
N GLU A 7 -2.87 -9.62 3.72
CA GLU A 7 -3.09 -8.54 2.77
C GLU A 7 -1.86 -7.65 2.65
N ARG A 8 -1.17 -7.45 3.75
CA ARG A 8 0.02 -6.59 3.78
C ARG A 8 1.14 -7.16 2.90
N SER A 9 1.40 -8.46 3.03
CA SER A 9 2.42 -9.11 2.20
C SER A 9 2.01 -9.15 0.74
N SER A 10 0.73 -9.37 0.48
CA SER A 10 0.21 -9.39 -0.88
C SER A 10 0.43 -8.06 -1.59
N LEU A 11 0.14 -6.95 -0.91
CA LEU A 11 0.37 -5.63 -1.49
C LEU A 11 1.85 -5.34 -1.67
N ALA A 12 2.68 -5.79 -0.72
CA ALA A 12 4.12 -5.59 -0.82
C ALA A 12 4.69 -6.32 -2.03
N ASP A 13 4.25 -7.55 -2.27
CA ASP A 13 4.69 -8.33 -3.42
C ASP A 13 4.28 -7.66 -4.72
N LEU A 14 3.04 -7.22 -4.81
CA LEU A 14 2.55 -6.56 -6.01
C LEU A 14 3.30 -5.26 -6.26
N GLY A 15 3.49 -4.44 -5.22
CA GLY A 15 4.22 -3.20 -5.37
C GLY A 15 5.64 -3.41 -5.86
N GLY A 16 6.31 -4.43 -5.29
CA GLY A 16 7.67 -4.77 -5.72
C GLY A 16 7.73 -5.19 -7.18
N GLU A 17 6.76 -5.99 -7.63
CA GLU A 17 6.70 -6.42 -9.02
C GLU A 17 6.47 -5.26 -9.98
N LEU A 18 5.78 -4.24 -9.53
CA LEU A 18 5.43 -3.09 -10.36
C LEU A 18 6.42 -1.92 -10.25
N GLY A 19 7.50 -2.13 -9.53
CA GLY A 19 8.57 -1.14 -9.46
C GLY A 19 8.45 -0.10 -8.36
N TRP A 20 7.59 -0.35 -7.39
CA TRP A 20 7.46 0.56 -6.25
C TRP A 20 8.52 0.27 -5.19
N THR A 21 8.96 1.30 -4.51
CA THR A 21 9.84 1.16 -3.36
C THR A 21 8.96 1.16 -2.12
N ARG A 22 9.08 0.13 -1.31
CA ARG A 22 8.31 0.03 -0.08
C ARG A 22 9.18 0.39 1.11
N ARG A 23 8.65 1.23 1.97
CA ARG A 23 9.32 1.60 3.20
C ARG A 23 8.37 1.33 4.36
N VAL A 24 8.82 0.55 5.33
CA VAL A 24 8.03 0.30 6.53
C VAL A 24 8.25 1.49 7.47
N SER A 25 7.24 2.29 7.64
CA SER A 25 7.33 3.50 8.45
C SER A 25 7.26 3.17 9.94
N ASN A 26 6.39 2.22 10.30
CA ASN A 26 6.30 1.70 11.66
C ASN A 26 5.54 0.38 11.59
N GLU A 27 5.20 -0.20 12.74
CA GLU A 27 4.54 -1.49 12.81
C GLU A 27 3.25 -1.57 12.02
N ARG A 28 2.61 -0.43 11.79
CA ARG A 28 1.29 -0.39 11.18
C ARG A 28 1.22 0.44 9.91
N ALA A 29 2.34 0.95 9.44
CA ALA A 29 2.31 1.83 8.28
C ALA A 29 3.40 1.48 7.28
N ASP A 30 3.01 1.35 6.03
CA ASP A 30 3.91 1.16 4.91
C ASP A 30 3.76 2.34 3.97
N VAL A 31 4.84 2.76 3.36
CA VAL A 31 4.82 3.81 2.35
C VAL A 31 5.40 3.27 1.06
N TYR A 32 4.64 3.37 -0.02
CA TYR A 32 5.07 2.96 -1.35
C TYR A 32 5.35 4.20 -2.18
N THR A 33 6.50 4.23 -2.83
CA THR A 33 6.91 5.39 -3.63
C THR A 33 7.32 4.95 -5.02
N LYS A 34 6.86 5.68 -6.02
CA LYS A 34 7.25 5.46 -7.40
C LYS A 34 7.18 6.80 -8.13
N GLY A 35 8.35 7.35 -8.47
CA GLY A 35 8.40 8.67 -9.06
C GLY A 35 7.85 9.71 -8.10
N THR A 36 6.85 10.44 -8.53
CA THR A 36 6.22 11.49 -7.72
C THR A 36 4.98 11.00 -6.99
N VAL A 37 4.65 9.73 -7.11
CA VAL A 37 3.47 9.16 -6.47
C VAL A 37 3.85 8.45 -5.19
N ARG A 38 3.10 8.70 -4.13
CA ARG A 38 3.33 8.07 -2.84
C ARG A 38 2.00 7.55 -2.31
N ILE A 39 2.03 6.31 -1.83
CA ILE A 39 0.84 5.69 -1.23
C ILE A 39 1.21 5.30 0.19
N ARG A 40 0.45 5.81 1.15
CA ARG A 40 0.63 5.45 2.55
C ARG A 40 -0.48 4.51 2.96
N VAL A 41 -0.12 3.34 3.46
CA VAL A 41 -1.08 2.31 3.85
C VAL A 41 -0.98 2.08 5.34
N ILE A 42 -2.10 2.18 6.04
CA ILE A 42 -2.17 1.95 7.48
C ILE A 42 -2.84 0.61 7.73
N TRP A 43 -2.28 -0.18 8.62
CA TRP A 43 -2.74 -1.53 8.90
C TRP A 43 -3.30 -1.65 10.32
N ALA A 44 -4.39 -2.39 10.45
CA ALA A 44 -4.96 -2.74 11.75
C ALA A 44 -4.38 -4.05 12.26
N GLY A 45 -3.60 -4.71 11.40
CA GLY A 45 -2.94 -5.97 11.63
C GLY A 45 -2.40 -6.37 10.28
N ASP A 46 -1.75 -7.51 10.17
CA ASP A 46 -1.15 -7.89 8.89
C ASP A 46 -2.18 -8.24 7.83
N GLU A 47 -3.37 -8.60 8.23
CA GLU A 47 -4.38 -9.05 7.29
C GLU A 47 -5.43 -8.00 6.96
N GLN A 48 -5.47 -6.92 7.70
CA GLN A 48 -6.55 -5.94 7.52
C GLN A 48 -6.02 -4.53 7.39
N MET A 49 -6.36 -3.91 6.27
CA MET A 49 -6.00 -2.53 6.02
C MET A 49 -6.99 -1.61 6.73
N SER A 50 -6.46 -0.65 7.46
CA SER A 50 -7.27 0.34 8.15
C SER A 50 -7.62 1.51 7.24
N GLY A 51 -6.69 1.88 6.36
CA GLY A 51 -6.93 2.95 5.41
C GLY A 51 -5.68 3.21 4.60
N SER A 52 -5.83 3.92 3.50
CA SER A 52 -4.71 4.25 2.63
C SER A 52 -4.94 5.60 1.97
N SER A 53 -3.87 6.36 1.80
CA SER A 53 -3.90 7.67 1.18
C SER A 53 -2.97 7.71 -0.02
N LEU A 54 -3.41 8.37 -1.07
CA LEU A 54 -2.63 8.55 -2.28
C LEU A 54 -2.19 10.00 -2.38
N PHE A 55 -0.91 10.20 -2.62
CA PHE A 55 -0.33 11.53 -2.80
C PHE A 55 0.36 11.60 -4.15
N HIS A 56 0.24 12.73 -4.81
CA HIS A 56 0.91 12.98 -6.07
C HIS A 56 1.60 14.33 -5.94
N ASP A 57 2.91 14.36 -6.16
CA ASP A 57 3.72 15.57 -5.97
C ASP A 57 3.56 16.15 -4.57
N GLU A 58 3.52 15.28 -3.56
CA GLU A 58 3.38 15.65 -2.15
C GLU A 58 2.00 16.19 -1.79
N MET A 59 1.05 16.16 -2.72
CA MET A 59 -0.30 16.64 -2.47
C MET A 59 -1.27 15.49 -2.30
N TYR A 60 -2.07 15.55 -1.25
CA TYR A 60 -3.09 14.55 -0.99
C TYR A 60 -4.09 14.52 -2.14
N GLU A 61 -4.37 13.34 -2.65
CA GLU A 61 -5.27 13.16 -3.79
C GLU A 61 -6.48 12.32 -3.48
N SER A 62 -6.29 11.17 -2.86
CA SER A 62 -7.40 10.24 -2.61
C SER A 62 -7.18 9.42 -1.35
N TYR A 63 -8.26 8.92 -0.81
CA TYR A 63 -8.25 8.04 0.35
C TYR A 63 -9.15 6.85 0.08
N THR A 64 -8.77 5.68 0.57
CA THR A 64 -9.60 4.49 0.47
C THR A 64 -9.39 3.59 1.66
N ARG A 65 -10.38 2.75 1.92
CA ARG A 65 -10.25 1.67 2.91
C ARG A 65 -10.33 0.31 2.20
N ASP A 66 -10.37 0.33 0.88
CA ASP A 66 -10.49 -0.88 0.08
C ASP A 66 -9.13 -1.30 -0.49
N PRO A 67 -8.61 -2.47 -0.11
CA PRO A 67 -7.33 -2.94 -0.64
C PRO A 67 -7.30 -3.06 -2.15
N ASN A 68 -8.43 -3.35 -2.77
CA ASN A 68 -8.49 -3.46 -4.23
C ASN A 68 -8.25 -2.11 -4.91
N THR A 69 -8.67 -1.03 -4.27
CA THR A 69 -8.40 0.31 -4.78
C THR A 69 -6.90 0.59 -4.70
N VAL A 70 -6.25 0.16 -3.63
CA VAL A 70 -4.80 0.32 -3.50
C VAL A 70 -4.08 -0.48 -4.59
N ARG A 71 -4.56 -1.69 -4.89
CA ARG A 71 -3.98 -2.48 -5.97
C ARG A 71 -4.09 -1.75 -7.31
N ALA A 72 -5.21 -1.10 -7.54
CA ALA A 72 -5.38 -0.31 -8.76
C ALA A 72 -4.40 0.87 -8.79
N TRP A 73 -4.19 1.51 -7.66
CA TRP A 73 -3.21 2.60 -7.58
C TRP A 73 -1.79 2.11 -7.88
N LEU A 74 -1.44 0.92 -7.39
CA LEU A 74 -0.11 0.37 -7.62
C LEU A 74 0.14 0.04 -9.09
N ARG A 75 -0.91 -0.10 -9.88
CA ARG A 75 -0.78 -0.41 -11.30
C ARG A 75 -0.64 0.83 -12.19
N ARG A 76 -0.53 1.97 -11.63
CA ARG A 76 -0.40 3.23 -12.39
C ARG A 76 0.91 3.34 -13.15
#